data_135fd05bec69b08d44774099395712a7
#
_entry.id   135fd05bec69b08d44774099395712a7
#
_cell.length_a   1.000
_cell.length_b   1.000
_cell.length_c   1.000
_cell.angle_alpha   90.00
_cell.angle_beta   90.00
_cell.angle_gamma   90.00
#
_symmetry.space_group_name_H-M   'P 1'
#
loop_
_entity.id
_entity.type
_entity.pdbx_description
1 polymer ?
#
loop_
_entity_poly.entity_id
_entity_poly.type
_entity_poly.pdbx_seq_one_letter_code
_entity_poly.pdbx_strand_id
1 'polypeptide(L)'
;MSTGRLHSIESFGAVDGPGIRTVFFMQGCPARCLYCHNPDTWNCGGGRTVDVSEIIHWAERGKDYYGADGGVTFSGGEPLMQGKFVLEAMRQLKLHGIKTVIDTSATYIDDYTEDIIAEAQMLLLDVKHSDSGKFREISGCSQDTLLKVFEMADKHGTPLWIRQVIVPGINDTEENISALADFIHEHAGNNLYKAELLGYHTMALHKYEQLGIKYRLEGVEPMDREKLAILSASLDEKLMFKGTGLGKDGYRTAKAG
;
A
#
# COMPACT_ATOMS: atom_id res chain seq x y z
N MET A 1 27.20 2.41 -0.65
CA MET A 1 25.77 2.74 -0.73
C MET A 1 25.14 1.79 -1.76
N SER A 2 24.02 1.21 -1.41
CA SER A 2 23.25 0.40 -2.35
C SER A 2 22.58 1.26 -3.42
N THR A 3 22.26 0.66 -4.55
CA THR A 3 21.49 1.31 -5.62
C THR A 3 20.14 0.62 -5.77
N GLY A 4 19.13 1.40 -6.11
CA GLY A 4 17.79 0.92 -6.42
C GLY A 4 17.35 1.26 -7.84
N ARG A 5 16.25 0.66 -8.26
CA ARG A 5 15.58 0.95 -9.53
C ARG A 5 14.33 1.75 -9.24
N LEU A 6 14.27 2.96 -9.76
CA LEU A 6 13.18 3.91 -9.57
C LEU A 6 12.40 4.08 -10.87
N HIS A 7 11.08 4.01 -10.80
CA HIS A 7 10.19 4.32 -11.90
C HIS A 7 9.98 5.84 -12.02
N SER A 8 9.45 6.46 -10.98
CA SER A 8 9.10 7.89 -10.96
C SER A 8 9.06 8.44 -9.53
N ILE A 9 8.92 9.76 -9.43
CA ILE A 9 8.78 10.49 -8.16
C ILE A 9 7.56 11.39 -8.26
N GLU A 10 6.76 11.41 -7.20
CA GLU A 10 5.72 12.41 -6.99
C GLU A 10 6.06 13.22 -5.75
N SER A 11 6.16 14.56 -5.91
CA SER A 11 6.64 15.44 -4.84
C SER A 11 5.55 15.93 -3.88
N PHE A 12 4.27 15.67 -4.18
CA PHE A 12 3.12 16.17 -3.40
C PHE A 12 2.00 15.14 -3.28
N GLY A 13 2.33 13.88 -2.91
CA GLY A 13 1.34 12.84 -2.61
C GLY A 13 0.53 13.20 -1.38
N ALA A 14 -0.78 13.28 -1.52
CA ALA A 14 -1.71 13.58 -0.44
C ALA A 14 -2.54 12.36 -0.01
N VAL A 15 -2.43 11.24 -0.73
CA VAL A 15 -3.20 10.00 -0.52
C VAL A 15 -2.32 8.77 -0.24
N ASP A 16 -1.01 8.98 -0.18
CA ASP A 16 0.00 7.92 -0.04
C ASP A 16 0.52 7.81 1.39
N GLY A 17 -0.33 8.06 2.36
CA GLY A 17 -0.07 8.05 3.79
C GLY A 17 -0.48 9.34 4.48
N PRO A 18 -0.20 9.49 5.79
CA PRO A 18 -0.56 10.70 6.53
C PRO A 18 0.28 11.91 6.10
N GLY A 19 -0.36 13.08 6.04
CA GLY A 19 0.27 14.35 5.64
C GLY A 19 0.64 14.42 4.16
N ILE A 20 1.47 15.41 3.81
CA ILE A 20 2.03 15.54 2.45
C ILE A 20 3.30 14.70 2.36
N ARG A 21 3.50 14.01 1.24
CA ARG A 21 4.60 13.08 1.08
C ARG A 21 5.32 13.22 -0.26
N THR A 22 6.61 12.97 -0.25
CA THR A 22 7.32 12.64 -1.49
C THR A 22 7.22 11.13 -1.70
N VAL A 23 6.63 10.72 -2.82
CA VAL A 23 6.42 9.31 -3.16
C VAL A 23 7.46 8.85 -4.16
N PHE A 24 8.20 7.81 -3.82
CA PHE A 24 9.14 7.13 -4.71
C PHE A 24 8.49 5.85 -5.23
N PHE A 25 8.14 5.85 -6.51
CA PHE A 25 7.58 4.66 -7.17
C PHE A 25 8.73 3.76 -7.60
N MET A 26 8.89 2.64 -6.87
CA MET A 26 9.94 1.67 -7.14
C MET A 26 9.62 0.84 -8.37
N GLN A 27 10.67 0.42 -9.09
CA GLN A 27 10.54 -0.43 -10.26
C GLN A 27 10.63 -1.90 -9.86
N GLY A 28 9.86 -2.75 -10.51
CA GLY A 28 9.77 -4.19 -10.24
C GLY A 28 8.57 -4.55 -9.38
N CYS A 29 7.78 -5.52 -9.83
CA CYS A 29 6.67 -6.08 -9.07
C CYS A 29 6.46 -7.54 -9.46
N PRO A 30 6.32 -8.48 -8.49
CA PRO A 30 6.05 -9.88 -8.80
C PRO A 30 4.58 -10.10 -9.12
N ALA A 31 3.69 -9.23 -8.60
CA ALA A 31 2.26 -9.34 -8.81
C ALA A 31 1.83 -8.94 -10.23
N ARG A 32 0.70 -9.49 -10.65
CA ARG A 32 0.03 -9.19 -11.91
C ARG A 32 -1.44 -8.91 -11.63
N CYS A 33 -1.67 -7.89 -10.77
CA CYS A 33 -3.03 -7.53 -10.34
C CYS A 33 -3.92 -7.20 -11.54
N LEU A 34 -5.17 -7.67 -11.52
CA LEU A 34 -6.13 -7.50 -12.61
C LEU A 34 -6.32 -6.03 -12.98
N TYR A 35 -6.33 -5.17 -11.97
CA TYR A 35 -6.60 -3.73 -12.04
C TYR A 35 -5.33 -2.88 -11.84
N CYS A 36 -4.13 -3.40 -12.12
CA CYS A 36 -2.90 -2.66 -11.84
C CYS A 36 -2.88 -1.31 -12.55
N HIS A 37 -2.60 -0.23 -11.82
CA HIS A 37 -2.49 1.11 -12.39
C HIS A 37 -1.07 1.43 -12.89
N ASN A 38 -0.09 0.62 -12.50
CA ASN A 38 1.31 0.81 -12.86
C ASN A 38 1.92 -0.43 -13.52
N PRO A 39 1.34 -0.95 -14.64
CA PRO A 39 1.91 -2.12 -15.33
C PRO A 39 3.32 -1.86 -15.88
N ASP A 40 3.67 -0.61 -16.09
CA ASP A 40 4.98 -0.11 -16.46
C ASP A 40 6.05 -0.34 -15.38
N THR A 41 5.66 -0.58 -14.12
CA THR A 41 6.57 -0.96 -13.05
C THR A 41 6.87 -2.47 -12.98
N TRP A 42 6.19 -3.32 -13.74
CA TRP A 42 6.35 -4.78 -13.60
C TRP A 42 7.73 -5.30 -13.96
N ASN A 43 8.37 -4.71 -14.96
CA ASN A 43 9.69 -5.13 -15.42
C ASN A 43 10.78 -4.71 -14.42
N CYS A 44 11.40 -5.67 -13.73
CA CYS A 44 12.48 -5.39 -12.77
C CYS A 44 13.72 -4.71 -13.40
N GLY A 45 13.94 -4.88 -14.71
CA GLY A 45 15.02 -4.21 -15.46
C GLY A 45 14.67 -2.81 -15.96
N GLY A 46 13.41 -2.37 -15.79
CA GLY A 46 12.93 -1.04 -16.20
C GLY A 46 13.38 0.08 -15.27
N GLY A 47 12.81 1.28 -15.47
CA GLY A 47 13.12 2.46 -14.68
C GLY A 47 14.58 2.91 -14.79
N ARG A 48 15.02 3.76 -13.87
CA ARG A 48 16.41 4.25 -13.80
C ARG A 48 17.09 3.81 -12.51
N THR A 49 18.41 3.70 -12.51
CA THR A 49 19.20 3.46 -11.31
C THR A 49 19.31 4.74 -10.50
N VAL A 50 19.11 4.63 -9.18
CA VAL A 50 19.30 5.71 -8.22
C VAL A 50 20.12 5.21 -7.04
N ASP A 51 20.81 6.11 -6.38
CA ASP A 51 21.46 5.84 -5.10
C ASP A 51 20.67 6.50 -3.93
N VAL A 52 21.05 6.18 -2.70
CA VAL A 52 20.40 6.70 -1.51
C VAL A 52 20.53 8.22 -1.39
N SER A 53 21.63 8.80 -1.89
CA SER A 53 21.84 10.25 -1.80
C SER A 53 20.82 11.02 -2.66
N GLU A 54 20.40 10.45 -3.78
CA GLU A 54 19.34 11.03 -4.60
C GLU A 54 17.97 10.98 -3.90
N ILE A 55 17.66 9.89 -3.20
CA ILE A 55 16.44 9.79 -2.39
C ILE A 55 16.42 10.90 -1.33
N ILE A 56 17.52 11.08 -0.62
CA ILE A 56 17.65 12.13 0.40
C ILE A 56 17.48 13.53 -0.22
N HIS A 57 18.15 13.78 -1.34
CA HIS A 57 18.05 15.07 -2.04
C HIS A 57 16.60 15.44 -2.38
N TRP A 58 15.83 14.51 -2.93
CA TRP A 58 14.42 14.75 -3.26
C TRP A 58 13.56 14.90 -2.01
N ALA A 59 13.80 14.09 -0.97
CA ALA A 59 13.07 14.15 0.28
C ALA A 59 13.28 15.49 1.01
N GLU A 60 14.51 16.00 1.05
CA GLU A 60 14.81 17.29 1.68
C GLU A 60 14.12 18.48 0.99
N ARG A 61 13.95 18.43 -0.34
CA ARG A 61 13.20 19.46 -1.07
C ARG A 61 11.73 19.52 -0.68
N GLY A 62 11.14 18.41 -0.25
CA GLY A 62 9.76 18.33 0.21
C GLY A 62 9.57 18.66 1.69
N LYS A 63 10.65 18.76 2.47
CA LYS A 63 10.64 18.74 3.92
C LYS A 63 9.76 19.81 4.56
N ASP A 64 9.76 21.03 4.01
CA ASP A 64 8.96 22.14 4.52
C ASP A 64 7.43 21.91 4.40
N TYR A 65 7.01 20.96 3.56
CA TYR A 65 5.60 20.64 3.31
C TYR A 65 5.12 19.41 4.09
N TYR A 66 6.01 18.63 4.67
CA TYR A 66 5.63 17.38 5.37
C TYR A 66 4.83 17.63 6.66
N GLY A 67 5.05 18.76 7.32
CA GLY A 67 4.43 19.03 8.62
C GLY A 67 4.79 17.95 9.67
N ALA A 68 3.86 17.71 10.59
CA ALA A 68 4.09 16.75 11.68
C ALA A 68 3.98 15.29 11.23
N ASP A 69 3.12 14.98 10.25
CA ASP A 69 2.75 13.60 9.90
C ASP A 69 3.28 13.12 8.54
N GLY A 70 3.63 14.06 7.66
CA GLY A 70 4.15 13.76 6.33
C GLY A 70 5.58 13.24 6.32
N GLY A 71 6.11 13.03 5.11
CA GLY A 71 7.45 12.49 4.92
C GLY A 71 7.64 11.84 3.56
N VAL A 72 8.23 10.66 3.53
CA VAL A 72 8.47 9.88 2.31
C VAL A 72 7.61 8.63 2.29
N THR A 73 7.12 8.24 1.11
CA THR A 73 6.50 6.95 0.86
C THR A 73 7.27 6.20 -0.23
N PHE A 74 7.65 4.96 0.05
CA PHE A 74 8.11 4.02 -0.97
C PHE A 74 6.91 3.20 -1.45
N SER A 75 6.59 3.29 -2.74
CA SER A 75 5.44 2.70 -3.41
C SER A 75 5.84 2.18 -4.80
N GLY A 76 4.92 2.13 -5.76
CA GLY A 76 5.18 1.89 -7.20
C GLY A 76 4.86 0.51 -7.67
N GLY A 77 5.88 -0.33 -7.91
CA GLY A 77 5.75 -1.77 -8.09
C GLY A 77 5.54 -2.44 -6.75
N GLU A 78 6.55 -3.19 -6.28
CA GLU A 78 6.60 -3.72 -4.92
C GLU A 78 7.92 -3.27 -4.26
N PRO A 79 7.90 -2.30 -3.34
CA PRO A 79 9.13 -1.75 -2.77
C PRO A 79 9.94 -2.80 -1.98
N LEU A 80 9.27 -3.81 -1.40
CA LEU A 80 9.93 -4.88 -0.67
C LEU A 80 10.85 -5.74 -1.55
N MET A 81 10.66 -5.75 -2.89
CA MET A 81 11.61 -6.40 -3.81
C MET A 81 13.00 -5.75 -3.84
N GLN A 82 13.12 -4.56 -3.31
CA GLN A 82 14.38 -3.82 -3.21
C GLN A 82 14.75 -3.56 -1.74
N GLY A 83 14.45 -4.52 -0.86
CA GLY A 83 14.50 -4.38 0.59
C GLY A 83 15.80 -3.78 1.12
N LYS A 84 16.95 -4.24 0.65
CA LYS A 84 18.25 -3.67 1.06
C LYS A 84 18.37 -2.18 0.75
N PHE A 85 17.97 -1.74 -0.44
CA PHE A 85 18.02 -0.33 -0.83
C PHE A 85 17.02 0.51 -0.05
N VAL A 86 15.78 0.03 0.07
CA VAL A 86 14.71 0.72 0.79
C VAL A 86 15.09 0.90 2.26
N LEU A 87 15.58 -0.14 2.93
CA LEU A 87 16.00 -0.06 4.33
C LEU A 87 17.16 0.92 4.54
N GLU A 88 18.18 0.90 3.66
CA GLU A 88 19.28 1.86 3.74
C GLU A 88 18.79 3.29 3.56
N ALA A 89 17.89 3.53 2.58
CA ALA A 89 17.28 4.84 2.37
C ALA A 89 16.45 5.30 3.58
N MET A 90 15.62 4.42 4.16
CA MET A 90 14.83 4.71 5.37
C MET A 90 15.72 5.13 6.54
N ARG A 91 16.81 4.40 6.78
CA ARG A 91 17.75 4.71 7.85
C ARG A 91 18.43 6.08 7.66
N GLN A 92 18.78 6.41 6.42
CA GLN A 92 19.33 7.74 6.13
C GLN A 92 18.25 8.83 6.26
N LEU A 93 17.04 8.64 5.75
CA LEU A 93 15.92 9.58 5.91
C LEU A 93 15.64 9.87 7.40
N LYS A 94 15.69 8.86 8.26
CA LYS A 94 15.53 8.98 9.70
C LYS A 94 16.59 9.89 10.34
N LEU A 95 17.85 9.83 9.89
CA LEU A 95 18.92 10.75 10.34
C LEU A 95 18.64 12.21 9.95
N HIS A 96 17.88 12.43 8.86
CA HIS A 96 17.40 13.74 8.43
C HIS A 96 16.06 14.15 9.09
N GLY A 97 15.55 13.36 10.03
CA GLY A 97 14.28 13.59 10.72
C GLY A 97 13.03 13.42 9.82
N ILE A 98 13.15 12.63 8.75
CA ILE A 98 12.07 12.40 7.78
C ILE A 98 11.46 11.03 8.06
N LYS A 99 10.15 11.00 8.27
CA LYS A 99 9.37 9.78 8.50
C LYS A 99 9.14 9.03 7.18
N THR A 100 9.05 7.69 7.26
CA THR A 100 8.85 6.84 6.08
C THR A 100 7.63 5.94 6.21
N VAL A 101 6.88 5.83 5.13
CA VAL A 101 5.75 4.91 4.96
C VAL A 101 6.10 3.93 3.83
N ILE A 102 5.69 2.70 3.97
CA ILE A 102 5.81 1.67 2.94
C ILE A 102 4.42 1.34 2.40
N ASP A 103 4.23 1.54 1.10
CA ASP A 103 3.03 1.19 0.37
C ASP A 103 3.27 -0.13 -0.36
N THR A 104 2.71 -1.21 0.14
CA THR A 104 3.01 -2.57 -0.30
C THR A 104 1.76 -3.44 -0.41
N SER A 105 1.77 -4.36 -1.35
CA SER A 105 0.83 -5.47 -1.41
C SER A 105 1.30 -6.70 -0.63
N ALA A 106 2.50 -6.64 -0.06
CA ALA A 106 3.15 -7.74 0.66
C ALA A 106 3.20 -9.04 -0.17
N THR A 107 3.30 -8.94 -1.48
CA THR A 107 3.40 -10.11 -2.38
C THR A 107 4.83 -10.64 -2.51
N TYR A 108 5.77 -10.01 -1.84
CA TYR A 108 7.17 -10.38 -1.74
C TYR A 108 7.71 -10.04 -0.35
N ILE A 109 8.60 -10.88 0.18
CA ILE A 109 9.36 -10.67 1.41
C ILE A 109 10.79 -11.17 1.21
N ASP A 110 11.75 -10.54 1.88
CA ASP A 110 13.16 -10.94 1.95
C ASP A 110 13.74 -10.76 3.37
N ASP A 111 15.03 -10.94 3.53
CA ASP A 111 15.73 -10.82 4.83
C ASP A 111 15.71 -9.39 5.41
N TYR A 112 15.36 -8.38 4.62
CA TYR A 112 15.28 -6.97 5.04
C TYR A 112 13.87 -6.55 5.43
N THR A 113 12.86 -7.36 5.09
CA THR A 113 11.44 -6.98 5.20
C THR A 113 11.05 -6.71 6.65
N GLU A 114 11.49 -7.53 7.60
CA GLU A 114 11.15 -7.35 9.01
C GLU A 114 11.74 -6.05 9.57
N ASP A 115 12.99 -5.71 9.25
CA ASP A 115 13.61 -4.44 9.66
C ASP A 115 12.89 -3.24 9.04
N ILE A 116 12.47 -3.33 7.77
CA ILE A 116 11.68 -2.29 7.09
C ILE A 116 10.38 -2.03 7.85
N ILE A 117 9.66 -3.10 8.20
CA ILE A 117 8.39 -3.02 8.93
C ILE A 117 8.60 -2.40 10.31
N ALA A 118 9.64 -2.83 11.04
CA ALA A 118 9.97 -2.33 12.36
C ALA A 118 10.34 -0.83 12.36
N GLU A 119 10.96 -0.33 11.30
CA GLU A 119 11.43 1.06 11.19
C GLU A 119 10.44 1.99 10.48
N ALA A 120 9.40 1.45 9.83
CA ALA A 120 8.39 2.24 9.14
C ALA A 120 7.47 2.99 10.13
N GLN A 121 7.13 4.24 9.79
CA GLN A 121 6.07 4.97 10.50
C GLN A 121 4.73 4.24 10.42
N MET A 122 4.46 3.60 9.29
CA MET A 122 3.21 2.93 8.95
C MET A 122 3.38 2.09 7.69
N LEU A 123 2.58 1.05 7.55
CA LEU A 123 2.37 0.37 6.27
C LEU A 123 1.03 0.79 5.67
N LEU A 124 1.03 1.20 4.40
CA LEU A 124 -0.15 1.15 3.55
C LEU A 124 -0.18 -0.27 2.98
N LEU A 125 -1.10 -1.08 3.46
CA LEU A 125 -1.12 -2.51 3.16
C LEU A 125 -2.32 -2.87 2.27
N ASP A 126 -2.04 -3.20 1.02
CA ASP A 126 -3.06 -3.55 0.05
C ASP A 126 -3.51 -5.02 0.21
N VAL A 127 -4.63 -5.25 0.84
CA VAL A 127 -5.28 -6.56 0.89
C VAL A 127 -6.06 -6.80 -0.41
N LYS A 128 -5.51 -7.61 -1.32
CA LYS A 128 -6.12 -7.83 -2.64
C LYS A 128 -7.45 -8.59 -2.54
N HIS A 129 -7.57 -9.51 -1.59
CA HIS A 129 -8.81 -10.18 -1.17
C HIS A 129 -8.59 -10.87 0.18
N SER A 130 -9.65 -11.06 0.98
CA SER A 130 -9.58 -11.83 2.24
C SER A 130 -9.48 -13.34 2.00
N ASP A 131 -10.13 -13.87 0.96
CA ASP A 131 -10.01 -15.27 0.53
C ASP A 131 -8.72 -15.51 -0.26
N SER A 132 -7.96 -16.56 0.10
CA SER A 132 -6.65 -16.85 -0.50
C SER A 132 -6.70 -17.27 -1.97
N GLY A 133 -7.78 -17.95 -2.39
CA GLY A 133 -8.01 -18.32 -3.79
C GLY A 133 -8.28 -17.10 -4.65
N LYS A 134 -9.16 -16.22 -4.19
CA LYS A 134 -9.46 -14.93 -4.84
C LYS A 134 -8.27 -13.97 -4.82
N PHE A 135 -7.51 -13.94 -3.73
CA PHE A 135 -6.25 -13.19 -3.67
C PHE A 135 -5.31 -13.60 -4.82
N ARG A 136 -5.15 -14.91 -5.02
CA ARG A 136 -4.32 -15.45 -6.12
C ARG A 136 -4.90 -15.13 -7.49
N GLU A 137 -6.21 -15.25 -7.69
CA GLU A 137 -6.87 -14.88 -8.96
C GLU A 137 -6.63 -13.41 -9.32
N ILE A 138 -6.72 -12.52 -8.34
CA ILE A 138 -6.55 -11.07 -8.52
C ILE A 138 -5.09 -10.68 -8.70
N SER A 139 -4.19 -11.18 -7.86
CA SER A 139 -2.80 -10.71 -7.81
C SER A 139 -1.81 -11.57 -8.60
N GLY A 140 -2.15 -12.84 -8.83
CA GLY A 140 -1.22 -13.84 -9.35
C GLY A 140 -0.23 -14.39 -8.31
N CYS A 141 -0.33 -13.98 -7.04
CA CYS A 141 0.59 -14.34 -5.95
C CYS A 141 -0.11 -15.12 -4.84
N SER A 142 0.66 -15.78 -3.97
CA SER A 142 0.12 -16.36 -2.72
C SER A 142 -0.18 -15.28 -1.69
N GLN A 143 -1.16 -15.53 -0.83
CA GLN A 143 -1.49 -14.69 0.32
C GLN A 143 -0.52 -14.91 1.51
N ASP A 144 0.27 -15.98 1.50
CA ASP A 144 1.12 -16.38 2.64
C ASP A 144 2.11 -15.29 3.07
N THR A 145 2.66 -14.54 2.10
CA THR A 145 3.59 -13.45 2.39
C THR A 145 2.89 -12.27 3.07
N LEU A 146 1.64 -11.98 2.70
CA LEU A 146 0.81 -10.97 3.35
C LEU A 146 0.56 -11.33 4.81
N LEU A 147 0.22 -12.59 5.11
CA LEU A 147 -0.01 -13.05 6.50
C LEU A 147 1.26 -12.89 7.35
N LYS A 148 2.44 -13.22 6.80
CA LYS A 148 3.71 -12.98 7.49
C LYS A 148 3.99 -11.49 7.75
N VAL A 149 3.60 -10.60 6.84
CA VAL A 149 3.74 -9.15 7.04
C VAL A 149 2.82 -8.67 8.17
N PHE A 150 1.61 -9.22 8.30
CA PHE A 150 0.75 -8.95 9.47
C PHE A 150 1.41 -9.41 10.79
N GLU A 151 1.98 -10.63 10.82
CA GLU A 151 2.69 -11.15 12.00
C GLU A 151 3.89 -10.25 12.37
N MET A 152 4.68 -9.81 11.39
CA MET A 152 5.80 -8.90 11.62
C MET A 152 5.32 -7.53 12.13
N ALA A 153 4.24 -6.99 11.54
CA ALA A 153 3.66 -5.72 11.98
C ALA A 153 3.12 -5.80 13.42
N ASP A 154 2.48 -6.91 13.79
CA ASP A 154 2.01 -7.13 15.16
C ASP A 154 3.18 -7.22 16.14
N LYS A 155 4.22 -7.96 15.81
CA LYS A 155 5.45 -8.10 16.61
C LYS A 155 6.10 -6.76 16.91
N HIS A 156 6.11 -5.82 15.97
CA HIS A 156 6.77 -4.52 16.08
C HIS A 156 5.82 -3.37 16.45
N GLY A 157 4.51 -3.64 16.53
CA GLY A 157 3.51 -2.61 16.80
C GLY A 157 3.38 -1.59 15.67
N THR A 158 3.71 -1.97 14.43
CA THR A 158 3.71 -1.07 13.28
C THR A 158 2.28 -0.76 12.85
N PRO A 159 1.88 0.52 12.76
CA PRO A 159 0.52 0.89 12.35
C PRO A 159 0.20 0.45 10.92
N LEU A 160 -1.03 -0.03 10.72
CA LEU A 160 -1.51 -0.53 9.43
C LEU A 160 -2.65 0.35 8.89
N TRP A 161 -2.44 0.94 7.74
CA TRP A 161 -3.51 1.52 6.92
C TRP A 161 -3.86 0.50 5.83
N ILE A 162 -4.93 -0.26 6.06
CA ILE A 162 -5.35 -1.33 5.16
C ILE A 162 -6.19 -0.75 4.03
N ARG A 163 -5.90 -1.15 2.80
CA ARG A 163 -6.65 -0.73 1.61
C ARG A 163 -7.09 -1.95 0.81
N GLN A 164 -8.27 -1.85 0.20
CA GLN A 164 -8.72 -2.81 -0.79
C GLN A 164 -9.37 -2.09 -1.98
N VAL A 165 -8.96 -2.46 -3.19
CA VAL A 165 -9.64 -2.00 -4.42
C VAL A 165 -10.91 -2.82 -4.62
N ILE A 166 -12.04 -2.12 -4.75
CA ILE A 166 -13.35 -2.74 -5.02
C ILE A 166 -13.63 -2.71 -6.50
N VAL A 167 -13.76 -3.90 -7.08
CA VAL A 167 -13.99 -4.13 -8.52
C VAL A 167 -15.38 -4.69 -8.72
N PRO A 168 -16.24 -4.05 -9.56
CA PRO A 168 -17.58 -4.53 -9.84
C PRO A 168 -17.59 -5.98 -10.33
N GLY A 169 -18.46 -6.81 -9.73
CA GLY A 169 -18.62 -8.23 -10.06
C GLY A 169 -17.52 -9.15 -9.50
N ILE A 170 -16.52 -8.62 -8.78
CA ILE A 170 -15.45 -9.42 -8.17
C ILE A 170 -15.58 -9.45 -6.65
N ASN A 171 -15.57 -8.27 -6.01
CA ASN A 171 -15.57 -8.14 -4.55
C ASN A 171 -16.46 -7.00 -4.03
N ASP A 172 -17.43 -6.55 -4.84
CA ASP A 172 -18.32 -5.42 -4.57
C ASP A 172 -19.65 -5.84 -3.91
N THR A 173 -19.61 -6.85 -3.04
CA THR A 173 -20.78 -7.36 -2.31
C THR A 173 -20.61 -7.20 -0.78
N GLU A 174 -21.74 -7.17 -0.08
CA GLU A 174 -21.77 -7.06 1.37
C GLU A 174 -21.10 -8.26 2.06
N GLU A 175 -21.19 -9.46 1.49
CA GLU A 175 -20.53 -10.66 1.98
C GLU A 175 -19.00 -10.51 1.92
N ASN A 176 -18.47 -9.94 0.83
CA ASN A 176 -17.02 -9.67 0.71
C ASN A 176 -16.56 -8.63 1.73
N ILE A 177 -17.37 -7.58 1.99
CA ILE A 177 -17.05 -6.57 3.00
C ILE A 177 -17.06 -7.17 4.40
N SER A 178 -18.02 -8.06 4.71
CA SER A 178 -18.03 -8.79 5.98
C SER A 178 -16.80 -9.67 6.15
N ALA A 179 -16.43 -10.43 5.10
CA ALA A 179 -15.23 -11.27 5.12
C ALA A 179 -13.93 -10.43 5.24
N LEU A 180 -13.89 -9.25 4.62
CA LEU A 180 -12.76 -8.32 4.79
C LEU A 180 -12.67 -7.80 6.22
N ALA A 181 -13.80 -7.42 6.83
CA ALA A 181 -13.82 -6.95 8.21
C ALA A 181 -13.36 -8.04 9.20
N ASP A 182 -13.78 -9.31 8.97
CA ASP A 182 -13.33 -10.46 9.76
C ASP A 182 -11.82 -10.66 9.61
N PHE A 183 -11.32 -10.63 8.39
CA PHE A 183 -9.89 -10.77 8.06
C PHE A 183 -9.06 -9.66 8.72
N ILE A 184 -9.49 -8.41 8.64
CA ILE A 184 -8.81 -7.27 9.28
C ILE A 184 -8.80 -7.44 10.79
N HIS A 185 -9.92 -7.84 11.38
CA HIS A 185 -10.01 -8.06 12.82
C HIS A 185 -9.06 -9.17 13.29
N GLU A 186 -8.98 -10.27 12.56
CA GLU A 186 -8.11 -11.40 12.87
C GLU A 186 -6.63 -11.07 12.79
N HIS A 187 -6.21 -10.32 11.75
CA HIS A 187 -4.79 -10.17 11.45
C HIS A 187 -4.21 -8.79 11.81
N ALA A 188 -4.97 -7.70 11.74
CA ALA A 188 -4.45 -6.38 12.06
C ALA A 188 -4.58 -6.01 13.54
N GLY A 189 -5.61 -6.52 14.22
CA GLY A 189 -5.78 -6.37 15.67
C GLY A 189 -5.61 -4.92 16.15
N ASN A 190 -4.71 -4.76 17.12
CA ASN A 190 -4.40 -3.46 17.73
C ASN A 190 -3.59 -2.51 16.85
N ASN A 191 -3.03 -2.98 15.74
CA ASN A 191 -2.21 -2.16 14.84
C ASN A 191 -3.01 -1.48 13.73
N LEU A 192 -4.31 -1.78 13.62
CA LEU A 192 -5.15 -1.12 12.64
C LEU A 192 -5.23 0.39 12.93
N TYR A 193 -4.69 1.20 12.00
CA TYR A 193 -4.81 2.65 12.01
C TYR A 193 -6.05 3.10 11.25
N LYS A 194 -6.23 2.57 10.03
CA LYS A 194 -7.35 2.89 9.12
C LYS A 194 -7.62 1.69 8.21
N ALA A 195 -8.89 1.51 7.83
CA ALA A 195 -9.27 0.68 6.69
C ALA A 195 -9.96 1.55 5.64
N GLU A 196 -9.68 1.30 4.35
CA GLU A 196 -10.18 2.12 3.26
C GLU A 196 -10.48 1.28 2.02
N LEU A 197 -11.67 1.48 1.46
CA LEU A 197 -12.03 0.91 0.16
C LEU A 197 -11.73 1.90 -0.95
N LEU A 198 -11.03 1.44 -1.98
CA LEU A 198 -10.68 2.23 -3.15
C LEU A 198 -11.54 1.77 -4.34
N GLY A 199 -12.20 2.69 -5.02
CA GLY A 199 -13.00 2.34 -6.20
C GLY A 199 -12.11 2.01 -7.40
N TYR A 200 -12.36 0.84 -8.03
CA TYR A 200 -11.77 0.51 -9.32
C TYR A 200 -12.07 1.60 -10.36
N HIS A 201 -11.08 1.95 -11.18
CA HIS A 201 -11.20 2.88 -12.30
C HIS A 201 -10.26 2.50 -13.46
N THR A 202 -10.52 3.04 -14.64
CA THR A 202 -9.88 2.67 -15.91
C THR A 202 -8.78 3.63 -16.37
N MET A 203 -8.29 4.53 -15.50
CA MET A 203 -7.33 5.58 -15.88
C MET A 203 -5.98 5.05 -16.41
N ALA A 204 -5.62 3.81 -16.09
CA ALA A 204 -4.35 3.21 -16.52
C ALA A 204 -4.41 2.50 -17.89
N LEU A 205 -5.56 2.44 -18.57
CA LEU A 205 -5.72 1.70 -19.84
C LEU A 205 -4.70 2.09 -20.91
N HIS A 206 -4.41 3.40 -21.03
CA HIS A 206 -3.41 3.89 -21.98
C HIS A 206 -2.02 3.27 -21.76
N LYS A 207 -1.64 2.93 -20.52
CA LYS A 207 -0.36 2.28 -20.23
C LYS A 207 -0.33 0.84 -20.77
N TYR A 208 -1.44 0.12 -20.67
CA TYR A 208 -1.55 -1.23 -21.23
C TYR A 208 -1.43 -1.22 -22.75
N GLU A 209 -2.08 -0.26 -23.41
CA GLU A 209 -1.97 -0.06 -24.86
C GLU A 209 -0.52 0.23 -25.27
N GLN A 210 0.15 1.16 -24.58
CA GLN A 210 1.55 1.51 -24.84
C GLN A 210 2.51 0.32 -24.64
N LEU A 211 2.23 -0.55 -23.68
CA LEU A 211 3.03 -1.73 -23.40
C LEU A 211 2.66 -2.95 -24.27
N GLY A 212 1.60 -2.86 -25.08
CA GLY A 212 1.08 -4.00 -25.85
C GLY A 212 0.55 -5.14 -24.97
N ILE A 213 0.08 -4.84 -23.75
CA ILE A 213 -0.43 -5.82 -22.80
C ILE A 213 -1.94 -5.78 -22.81
N LYS A 214 -2.57 -6.96 -22.97
CA LYS A 214 -4.03 -7.05 -22.90
C LYS A 214 -4.51 -6.73 -21.47
N TYR A 215 -5.46 -5.78 -21.37
CA TYR A 215 -6.10 -5.49 -20.08
C TYR A 215 -7.12 -6.58 -19.71
N ARG A 216 -7.00 -7.14 -18.52
CA ARG A 216 -7.78 -8.31 -18.11
C ARG A 216 -9.20 -7.99 -17.64
N LEU A 217 -9.47 -6.73 -17.28
CA LEU A 217 -10.79 -6.23 -16.88
C LEU A 217 -11.44 -5.40 -18.02
N GLU A 218 -11.16 -5.76 -19.27
CA GLU A 218 -11.80 -5.13 -20.43
C GLU A 218 -13.33 -5.27 -20.33
N GLY A 219 -14.05 -4.14 -20.46
CA GLY A 219 -15.52 -4.09 -20.34
C GLY A 219 -16.06 -4.04 -18.91
N VAL A 220 -15.20 -4.04 -17.89
CA VAL A 220 -15.64 -3.79 -16.52
C VAL A 220 -15.70 -2.27 -16.28
N GLU A 221 -16.90 -1.78 -15.94
CA GLU A 221 -17.11 -0.36 -15.64
C GLU A 221 -16.43 0.06 -14.36
N PRO A 222 -16.02 1.34 -14.23
CA PRO A 222 -15.53 1.89 -12.96
C PRO A 222 -16.52 1.66 -11.82
N MET A 223 -16.00 1.55 -10.60
CA MET A 223 -16.82 1.37 -9.41
C MET A 223 -17.75 2.56 -9.20
N ASP A 224 -19.02 2.28 -9.00
CA ASP A 224 -20.03 3.30 -8.69
C ASP A 224 -19.73 3.96 -7.32
N ARG A 225 -19.77 5.29 -7.28
CA ARG A 225 -19.39 6.06 -6.09
C ARG A 225 -20.38 5.92 -4.94
N GLU A 226 -21.68 5.82 -5.23
CA GLU A 226 -22.70 5.69 -4.19
C GLU A 226 -22.61 4.29 -3.57
N LYS A 227 -22.47 3.26 -4.40
CA LYS A 227 -22.26 1.88 -3.94
C LYS A 227 -20.98 1.77 -3.12
N LEU A 228 -19.86 2.37 -3.58
CA LEU A 228 -18.60 2.39 -2.82
C LEU A 228 -18.78 3.04 -1.46
N ALA A 229 -19.50 4.16 -1.36
CA ALA A 229 -19.77 4.85 -0.11
C ALA A 229 -20.60 3.99 0.85
N ILE A 230 -21.61 3.27 0.34
CA ILE A 230 -22.41 2.33 1.15
C ILE A 230 -21.53 1.21 1.69
N LEU A 231 -20.71 0.58 0.84
CA LEU A 231 -19.80 -0.50 1.26
C LEU A 231 -18.73 -0.01 2.26
N SER A 232 -18.23 1.22 2.09
CA SER A 232 -17.27 1.83 3.03
C SER A 232 -17.91 2.06 4.40
N ALA A 233 -19.13 2.58 4.44
CA ALA A 233 -19.87 2.76 5.69
C ALA A 233 -20.14 1.42 6.39
N SER A 234 -20.48 0.38 5.62
CA SER A 234 -20.65 -0.97 6.15
C SER A 234 -19.36 -1.54 6.75
N LEU A 235 -18.22 -1.34 6.07
CA LEU A 235 -16.91 -1.76 6.60
C LEU A 235 -16.59 -1.06 7.92
N ASP A 236 -16.78 0.26 7.99
CA ASP A 236 -16.52 1.05 9.19
C ASP A 236 -17.39 0.59 10.38
N GLU A 237 -18.69 0.35 10.13
CA GLU A 237 -19.60 -0.17 11.15
C GLU A 237 -19.15 -1.54 11.69
N LYS A 238 -18.77 -2.46 10.80
CA LYS A 238 -18.32 -3.80 11.19
C LYS A 238 -17.01 -3.76 11.98
N LEU A 239 -16.08 -2.89 11.63
CA LEU A 239 -14.82 -2.72 12.33
C LEU A 239 -15.03 -2.08 13.71
N MET A 240 -15.90 -1.09 13.84
CA MET A 240 -16.27 -0.49 15.13
C MET A 240 -16.94 -1.50 16.06
N PHE A 241 -17.89 -2.27 15.55
CA PHE A 241 -18.61 -3.29 16.33
C PHE A 241 -17.68 -4.38 16.89
N LYS A 242 -16.60 -4.71 16.17
CA LYS A 242 -15.60 -5.71 16.59
C LYS A 242 -14.55 -5.17 17.58
N GLY A 243 -14.67 -3.92 17.99
CA GLY A 243 -13.80 -3.34 19.01
C GLY A 243 -12.36 -3.05 18.55
N THR A 244 -12.15 -2.79 17.26
CA THR A 244 -10.83 -2.43 16.70
C THR A 244 -10.28 -1.10 17.22
N GLY A 245 -11.07 -0.33 17.99
CA GLY A 245 -10.68 0.96 18.53
C GLY A 245 -10.64 2.09 17.50
N LEU A 246 -11.24 1.89 16.31
CA LEU A 246 -11.45 2.95 15.34
C LEU A 246 -12.51 3.94 15.86
N GLY A 247 -12.23 5.24 15.72
CA GLY A 247 -13.23 6.29 15.95
C GLY A 247 -14.26 6.35 14.83
N LYS A 248 -15.29 7.21 15.01
CA LYS A 248 -16.37 7.40 14.02
C LYS A 248 -15.90 7.80 12.62
N ASP A 249 -14.67 8.30 12.51
CA ASP A 249 -14.06 8.74 11.24
C ASP A 249 -13.19 7.65 10.59
N GLY A 250 -13.27 6.40 11.04
CA GLY A 250 -12.45 5.29 10.55
C GLY A 250 -10.96 5.38 10.92
N TYR A 251 -10.60 6.28 11.84
CA TYR A 251 -9.22 6.46 12.31
C TYR A 251 -9.10 6.06 13.78
N ARG A 252 -7.97 5.48 14.17
CA ARG A 252 -7.63 5.37 15.59
C ARG A 252 -7.37 6.77 16.14
N THR A 253 -8.11 7.13 17.20
CA THR A 253 -7.72 8.28 18.02
C THR A 253 -6.33 7.98 18.59
N ALA A 254 -5.35 8.83 18.28
CA ALA A 254 -4.03 8.74 18.86
C ALA A 254 -4.19 8.69 20.40
N LYS A 255 -3.67 7.66 21.06
CA LYS A 255 -3.52 7.69 22.50
C LYS A 255 -2.61 8.87 22.79
N ALA A 256 -3.17 9.92 23.42
CA ALA A 256 -2.37 10.97 24.05
C ALA A 256 -1.50 10.26 25.08
N GLY A 257 -0.21 10.16 24.82
CA GLY A 257 0.83 9.68 25.71
C GLY A 257 1.79 10.82 25.95
#